data_6d67ccd8f236d14a330abacebea661c4
#
_entry.id   6d67ccd8f236d14a330abacebea661c4
#
_cell.length_a   1.000
_cell.length_b   1.000
_cell.length_c   1.000
_cell.angle_alpha   90.00
_cell.angle_beta   90.00
_cell.angle_gamma   90.00
#
_symmetry.space_group_name_H-M   'P 1'
#
loop_
_entity.id
_entity.type
_entity.pdbx_description
1 polymer ?
#
loop_
_entity_poly.entity_id
_entity_poly.type
_entity_poly.pdbx_seq_one_letter_code
_entity_poly.pdbx_strand_id
1 'polypeptide(L)'
;MKQVPARLATALMITAFLLTGCSGQTGIKALDRDATPEDALPAFVSVPDPANRDTARLLATRDGVRYFIAESDDSKTACLAVVPPGDSPGWHSGCGQNTGPGKILELQGAGGATASLLADDSDLGKLDPGWTKLTENILVPDP
;
A
#
# COMPACT_ATOMS: atom_id res chain seq x y z
N MET A 1 -11.56 74.71 21.43
CA MET A 1 -11.93 73.85 20.33
C MET A 1 -10.75 72.94 19.96
N LYS A 2 -10.71 71.76 20.45
CA LYS A 2 -9.69 70.74 20.08
C LYS A 2 -10.37 69.54 19.55
N GLN A 3 -10.17 69.33 18.27
CA GLN A 3 -10.67 68.07 17.60
C GLN A 3 -9.71 66.96 17.92
N VAL A 4 -10.29 65.83 18.39
CA VAL A 4 -9.56 64.60 18.63
C VAL A 4 -9.77 63.72 17.38
N PRO A 5 -8.72 63.30 16.69
CA PRO A 5 -8.90 62.39 15.56
C PRO A 5 -9.16 60.95 16.08
N ALA A 6 -10.28 60.41 15.67
CA ALA A 6 -10.62 59.00 15.85
C ALA A 6 -9.62 58.12 15.10
N ARG A 7 -8.88 57.29 15.80
CA ARG A 7 -8.05 56.26 15.21
C ARG A 7 -8.93 55.04 14.88
N LEU A 8 -9.17 54.83 13.62
CA LEU A 8 -9.74 53.59 13.10
C LEU A 8 -8.68 52.50 13.24
N ALA A 9 -8.91 51.59 14.16
CA ALA A 9 -8.15 50.36 14.25
C ALA A 9 -8.78 49.36 13.26
N THR A 10 -8.13 49.18 12.13
CA THR A 10 -8.51 48.15 11.15
C THR A 10 -7.98 46.80 11.66
N ALA A 11 -8.88 46.00 12.22
CA ALA A 11 -8.57 44.63 12.58
C ALA A 11 -8.51 43.78 11.31
N LEU A 12 -7.31 43.35 10.90
CA LEU A 12 -7.08 42.38 9.85
C LEU A 12 -7.46 41.02 10.40
N MET A 13 -8.63 40.49 10.05
CA MET A 13 -8.98 39.08 10.27
C MET A 13 -8.24 38.23 9.22
N ILE A 14 -7.18 37.59 9.66
CA ILE A 14 -6.52 36.55 8.89
C ILE A 14 -7.37 35.30 9.05
N THR A 15 -8.21 35.03 8.05
CA THR A 15 -8.93 33.78 7.93
C THR A 15 -7.95 32.72 7.48
N ALA A 16 -7.44 31.91 8.40
CA ALA A 16 -6.67 30.71 8.07
C ALA A 16 -7.61 29.71 7.42
N PHE A 17 -7.56 29.58 6.11
CA PHE A 17 -8.15 28.45 5.37
C PHE A 17 -7.36 27.20 5.74
N LEU A 18 -7.89 26.42 6.68
CA LEU A 18 -7.50 25.05 6.85
C LEU A 18 -7.99 24.28 5.62
N LEU A 19 -7.12 24.11 4.65
CA LEU A 19 -7.31 23.12 3.59
C LEU A 19 -7.25 21.73 4.24
N THR A 20 -8.36 21.26 4.77
CA THR A 20 -8.55 19.86 5.04
C THR A 20 -8.65 19.19 3.68
N GLY A 21 -7.50 18.79 3.14
CA GLY A 21 -7.45 17.91 1.99
C GLY A 21 -8.06 16.58 2.39
N CYS A 22 -9.30 16.32 2.01
CA CYS A 22 -9.80 14.97 1.89
C CYS A 22 -9.06 14.30 0.74
N SER A 23 -7.85 13.83 0.99
CA SER A 23 -7.25 12.80 0.17
C SER A 23 -8.03 11.52 0.50
N GLY A 24 -8.99 11.16 -0.35
CA GLY A 24 -9.51 9.81 -0.36
C GLY A 24 -8.30 8.90 -0.57
N GLN A 25 -7.85 8.22 0.49
CA GLN A 25 -6.73 7.30 0.40
C GLN A 25 -7.18 6.14 -0.46
N THR A 26 -6.71 6.12 -1.68
CA THR A 26 -6.92 5.01 -2.62
C THR A 26 -5.80 3.97 -2.52
N GLY A 27 -4.71 4.30 -1.83
CA GLY A 27 -3.55 3.43 -1.64
C GLY A 27 -3.68 2.48 -0.46
N ILE A 28 -2.65 1.65 -0.27
CA ILE A 28 -2.52 0.73 0.85
C ILE A 28 -1.69 1.41 1.94
N LYS A 29 -2.26 1.61 3.13
CA LYS A 29 -1.63 2.32 4.27
C LYS A 29 -0.25 1.76 4.65
N ALA A 30 -0.04 0.47 4.45
CA ALA A 30 1.24 -0.16 4.74
C ALA A 30 2.39 0.39 3.88
N LEU A 31 2.10 1.06 2.75
CA LEU A 31 3.07 1.71 1.86
C LEU A 31 3.39 3.15 2.28
N ASP A 32 2.60 3.76 3.16
CA ASP A 32 2.78 5.15 3.59
C ASP A 32 4.00 5.35 4.53
N ARG A 33 4.52 4.27 5.11
CA ARG A 33 5.71 4.33 5.96
C ARG A 33 6.98 4.57 5.15
N ASP A 34 7.99 5.16 5.78
CA ASP A 34 9.32 5.28 5.18
C ASP A 34 9.88 3.91 4.79
N ALA A 35 10.57 3.87 3.66
CA ALA A 35 11.24 2.67 3.20
C ALA A 35 12.46 2.35 4.07
N THR A 36 12.68 1.07 4.33
CA THR A 36 13.87 0.53 4.99
C THR A 36 14.71 -0.28 4.00
N PRO A 37 15.96 -0.63 4.31
CA PRO A 37 16.76 -1.46 3.42
C PRO A 37 16.13 -2.83 3.07
N GLU A 38 15.34 -3.40 3.97
CA GLU A 38 14.63 -4.67 3.76
C GLU A 38 13.50 -4.56 2.74
N ASP A 39 13.01 -3.34 2.49
CA ASP A 39 11.94 -3.10 1.52
C ASP A 39 12.42 -3.13 0.08
N ALA A 40 13.73 -3.09 -0.13
CA ALA A 40 14.29 -3.14 -1.47
C ALA A 40 13.99 -4.49 -2.14
N LEU A 41 13.25 -4.44 -3.24
CA LEU A 41 13.05 -5.62 -4.08
C LEU A 41 14.40 -6.15 -4.58
N PRO A 42 14.65 -7.46 -4.53
CA PRO A 42 15.83 -8.04 -5.16
C PRO A 42 15.96 -7.61 -6.61
N ALA A 43 17.19 -7.42 -7.10
CA ALA A 43 17.44 -6.89 -8.44
C ALA A 43 16.79 -7.73 -9.57
N PHE A 44 16.65 -9.04 -9.33
CA PHE A 44 16.05 -9.97 -10.28
C PHE A 44 14.52 -9.98 -10.27
N VAL A 45 13.88 -9.34 -9.27
CA VAL A 45 12.41 -9.25 -9.17
C VAL A 45 11.93 -8.02 -9.91
N SER A 46 10.93 -8.16 -10.75
CA SER A 46 10.24 -7.04 -11.40
C SER A 46 8.78 -6.98 -10.98
N VAL A 47 8.23 -5.79 -10.98
CA VAL A 47 6.79 -5.55 -10.86
C VAL A 47 6.28 -5.03 -12.20
N PRO A 48 5.10 -5.48 -12.66
CA PRO A 48 4.53 -5.00 -13.91
C PRO A 48 4.16 -3.51 -13.86
N ASP A 49 4.22 -2.84 -15.00
CA ASP A 49 3.67 -1.49 -15.14
C ASP A 49 2.14 -1.49 -14.85
N PRO A 50 1.60 -0.43 -14.26
CA PRO A 50 2.21 0.86 -13.95
C PRO A 50 2.80 0.96 -12.52
N ALA A 51 3.07 -0.15 -11.85
CA ALA A 51 3.63 -0.10 -10.50
C ALA A 51 5.02 0.50 -10.47
N ASN A 52 5.25 1.34 -9.48
CA ASN A 52 6.55 1.95 -9.23
C ASN A 52 7.34 1.09 -8.26
N ARG A 53 8.48 0.56 -8.70
CA ARG A 53 9.38 -0.28 -7.90
C ARG A 53 9.82 0.42 -6.60
N ASP A 54 9.97 1.73 -6.61
CA ASP A 54 10.44 2.51 -5.45
C ASP A 54 9.40 2.60 -4.33
N THR A 55 8.14 2.30 -4.64
CA THR A 55 7.06 2.21 -3.64
C THR A 55 7.08 0.90 -2.87
N ALA A 56 7.89 -0.07 -3.28
CA ALA A 56 7.88 -1.42 -2.69
C ALA A 56 8.11 -1.41 -1.18
N ARG A 57 7.38 -2.28 -0.48
CA ARG A 57 7.55 -2.56 0.95
C ARG A 57 7.44 -4.05 1.19
N LEU A 58 8.36 -4.57 2.03
CA LEU A 58 8.27 -5.92 2.54
C LEU A 58 7.20 -5.96 3.63
N LEU A 59 6.12 -6.67 3.42
CA LEU A 59 5.02 -6.75 4.38
C LEU A 59 5.08 -7.97 5.27
N ALA A 60 5.56 -9.08 4.77
CA ALA A 60 5.64 -10.32 5.53
C ALA A 60 6.78 -11.21 5.05
N THR A 61 7.24 -12.06 5.96
CA THR A 61 8.11 -13.20 5.65
C THR A 61 7.56 -14.42 6.37
N ARG A 62 7.35 -15.52 5.66
CA ARG A 62 6.91 -16.81 6.21
C ARG A 62 7.69 -17.93 5.55
N ASP A 63 8.31 -18.77 6.35
CA ASP A 63 9.13 -19.91 5.88
C ASP A 63 10.20 -19.52 4.83
N GLY A 64 10.79 -18.32 5.00
CA GLY A 64 11.76 -17.76 4.09
C GLY A 64 11.19 -17.11 2.83
N VAL A 65 9.90 -17.27 2.56
CA VAL A 65 9.19 -16.58 1.47
C VAL A 65 8.91 -15.14 1.90
N ARG A 66 9.29 -14.19 1.06
CA ARG A 66 9.09 -12.75 1.28
C ARG A 66 7.96 -12.23 0.40
N TYR A 67 7.10 -11.43 1.01
CA TYR A 67 5.91 -10.86 0.36
C TYR A 67 6.06 -9.35 0.31
N PHE A 68 6.28 -8.82 -0.89
CA PHE A 68 6.38 -7.39 -1.14
C PHE A 68 5.12 -6.90 -1.82
N ILE A 69 4.72 -5.68 -1.49
CA ILE A 69 3.74 -4.94 -2.29
C ILE A 69 4.34 -3.65 -2.80
N ALA A 70 3.87 -3.25 -3.98
CA ALA A 70 4.19 -1.97 -4.60
C ALA A 70 2.92 -1.41 -5.23
N GLU A 71 2.88 -0.12 -5.49
CA GLU A 71 1.73 0.52 -6.15
C GLU A 71 2.15 1.49 -7.25
N SER A 72 1.19 1.85 -8.09
CA SER A 72 1.35 2.91 -9.07
C SER A 72 1.39 4.28 -8.39
N ASP A 73 1.96 5.29 -9.06
CA ASP A 73 2.08 6.64 -8.50
C ASP A 73 0.72 7.28 -8.17
N ASP A 74 -0.36 6.84 -8.80
CA ASP A 74 -1.73 7.28 -8.51
C ASP A 74 -2.45 6.38 -7.50
N SER A 75 -1.77 5.38 -6.93
CA SER A 75 -2.28 4.41 -5.94
C SER A 75 -3.50 3.60 -6.39
N LYS A 76 -3.81 3.57 -7.68
CA LYS A 76 -4.97 2.83 -8.22
C LYS A 76 -4.65 1.40 -8.59
N THR A 77 -3.38 1.08 -8.80
CA THR A 77 -2.91 -0.27 -9.10
C THR A 77 -1.97 -0.72 -7.99
N ALA A 78 -2.24 -1.86 -7.40
CA ALA A 78 -1.37 -2.48 -6.41
C ALA A 78 -0.86 -3.81 -6.92
N CYS A 79 0.40 -4.09 -6.64
CA CYS A 79 1.10 -5.30 -7.08
C CYS A 79 1.60 -6.08 -5.88
N LEU A 80 1.55 -7.38 -6.00
CA LEU A 80 2.15 -8.33 -5.06
C LEU A 80 3.34 -9.00 -5.75
N ALA A 81 4.46 -9.10 -5.06
CA ALA A 81 5.59 -9.94 -5.45
C ALA A 81 5.88 -10.96 -4.37
N VAL A 82 5.91 -12.22 -4.76
CA VAL A 82 6.20 -13.36 -3.88
C VAL A 82 7.60 -13.87 -4.25
N VAL A 83 8.51 -13.84 -3.28
CA VAL A 83 9.92 -14.14 -3.49
C VAL A 83 10.32 -15.29 -2.56
N PRO A 84 10.46 -16.51 -3.08
CA PRO A 84 10.96 -17.66 -2.33
C PRO A 84 12.37 -17.43 -1.79
N PRO A 85 12.82 -18.22 -0.80
CA PRO A 85 14.18 -18.11 -0.28
C PRO A 85 15.24 -18.42 -1.35
N GLY A 86 16.38 -17.74 -1.23
CA GLY A 86 17.49 -17.85 -2.18
C GLY A 86 17.36 -16.92 -3.39
N ASP A 87 18.30 -17.05 -4.33
CA ASP A 87 18.33 -16.30 -5.59
C ASP A 87 17.55 -17.04 -6.69
N SER A 88 16.50 -17.70 -6.31
CA SER A 88 15.76 -18.66 -7.13
C SER A 88 14.92 -17.99 -8.20
N PRO A 89 14.81 -18.60 -9.40
CA PRO A 89 13.89 -18.13 -10.44
C PRO A 89 12.40 -18.36 -10.10
N GLY A 90 12.06 -18.85 -8.92
CA GLY A 90 10.68 -19.13 -8.48
C GLY A 90 9.86 -17.92 -8.04
N TRP A 91 10.41 -16.70 -8.11
CA TRP A 91 9.63 -15.51 -7.80
C TRP A 91 8.55 -15.24 -8.85
N HIS A 92 7.47 -14.62 -8.43
CA HIS A 92 6.39 -14.19 -9.32
C HIS A 92 5.76 -12.91 -8.79
N SER A 93 5.20 -12.12 -9.68
CA SER A 93 4.52 -10.89 -9.35
C SER A 93 3.31 -10.68 -10.25
N GLY A 94 2.37 -9.90 -9.79
CA GLY A 94 1.19 -9.51 -10.53
C GLY A 94 0.53 -8.30 -9.90
N CYS A 95 -0.33 -7.65 -10.66
CA CYS A 95 -1.00 -6.42 -10.26
C CYS A 95 -2.50 -6.51 -10.46
N GLY A 96 -3.24 -5.76 -9.66
CA GLY A 96 -4.67 -5.60 -9.74
C GLY A 96 -5.10 -4.17 -9.42
N GLN A 97 -6.32 -3.84 -9.80
CA GLN A 97 -6.89 -2.53 -9.49
C GLN A 97 -7.32 -2.47 -8.02
N ASN A 98 -6.86 -1.45 -7.31
CA ASN A 98 -7.32 -1.14 -5.96
C ASN A 98 -8.56 -0.24 -6.05
N THR A 99 -9.73 -0.86 -6.02
CA THR A 99 -11.03 -0.17 -6.15
C THR A 99 -11.77 -0.05 -4.81
N GLY A 100 -11.11 -0.34 -3.71
CA GLY A 100 -11.69 -0.32 -2.37
C GLY A 100 -11.63 -1.69 -1.68
N PRO A 101 -12.30 -1.86 -0.53
CA PRO A 101 -12.21 -3.07 0.26
C PRO A 101 -12.47 -4.35 -0.53
N GLY A 102 -11.66 -5.36 -0.32
CA GLY A 102 -11.76 -6.66 -0.95
C GLY A 102 -10.44 -7.17 -1.52
N LYS A 103 -10.51 -8.29 -2.23
CA LYS A 103 -9.35 -8.90 -2.88
C LYS A 103 -8.96 -8.09 -4.11
N ILE A 104 -7.71 -7.63 -4.15
CA ILE A 104 -7.14 -6.95 -5.32
C ILE A 104 -6.68 -7.99 -6.35
N LEU A 105 -5.95 -9.00 -5.90
CA LEU A 105 -5.49 -10.09 -6.77
C LEU A 105 -5.14 -11.34 -5.97
N GLU A 106 -5.03 -12.45 -6.67
CA GLU A 106 -4.48 -13.70 -6.18
C GLU A 106 -3.40 -14.17 -7.14
N LEU A 107 -2.23 -14.48 -6.61
CA LEU A 107 -1.11 -15.03 -7.35
C LEU A 107 -0.94 -16.50 -7.05
N GLN A 108 -0.76 -17.29 -8.11
CA GLN A 108 -0.38 -18.69 -8.02
C GLN A 108 0.99 -18.86 -8.69
N GLY A 109 2.00 -19.17 -7.91
CA GLY A 109 3.36 -19.37 -8.39
C GLY A 109 3.67 -20.82 -8.72
N ALA A 110 4.67 -21.01 -9.56
CA ALA A 110 5.30 -22.30 -9.74
C ALA A 110 5.89 -22.78 -8.42
N GLY A 111 5.54 -24.01 -8.00
CA GLY A 111 6.01 -24.53 -6.71
C GLY A 111 5.06 -24.30 -5.52
N GLY A 112 3.82 -23.80 -5.78
CA GLY A 112 2.74 -23.78 -4.78
C GLY A 112 2.70 -22.54 -3.86
N ALA A 113 3.58 -21.55 -4.04
CA ALA A 113 3.50 -20.31 -3.28
C ALA A 113 2.34 -19.45 -3.80
N THR A 114 1.16 -19.66 -3.23
CA THR A 114 -0.04 -18.87 -3.52
C THR A 114 -0.19 -17.77 -2.47
N ALA A 115 -0.57 -16.58 -2.90
CA ALA A 115 -0.89 -15.48 -2.00
C ALA A 115 -1.96 -14.57 -2.59
N SER A 116 -2.76 -13.96 -1.73
CA SER A 116 -3.73 -12.93 -2.12
C SER A 116 -3.35 -11.59 -1.52
N LEU A 117 -3.52 -10.54 -2.32
CA LEU A 117 -3.40 -9.15 -1.91
C LEU A 117 -4.79 -8.59 -1.66
N LEU A 118 -4.97 -8.00 -0.49
CA LEU A 118 -6.21 -7.33 -0.08
C LEU A 118 -6.00 -5.82 0.01
N ALA A 119 -7.03 -5.07 -0.36
CA ALA A 119 -7.11 -3.66 0.01
C ALA A 119 -7.29 -3.47 1.51
N ASP A 120 -7.02 -2.27 2.00
CA ASP A 120 -7.29 -1.91 3.39
C ASP A 120 -8.78 -2.06 3.72
N ASP A 121 -9.05 -2.25 5.01
CA ASP A 121 -10.41 -2.38 5.56
C ASP A 121 -11.26 -3.50 4.91
N SER A 122 -10.59 -4.51 4.34
CA SER A 122 -11.27 -5.69 3.76
C SER A 122 -11.88 -6.57 4.84
N ASP A 123 -13.11 -7.03 4.60
CA ASP A 123 -13.84 -7.92 5.51
C ASP A 123 -13.30 -9.35 5.40
N LEU A 124 -12.48 -9.76 6.37
CA LEU A 124 -11.88 -11.09 6.42
C LEU A 124 -12.89 -12.19 6.79
N GLY A 125 -14.06 -11.83 7.33
CA GLY A 125 -15.12 -12.79 7.63
C GLY A 125 -15.80 -13.38 6.40
N LYS A 126 -15.55 -12.79 5.23
CA LYS A 126 -16.04 -13.26 3.92
C LYS A 126 -14.99 -14.01 3.10
N LEU A 127 -13.82 -14.26 3.69
CA LEU A 127 -12.77 -15.01 3.01
C LEU A 127 -13.15 -16.48 2.94
N ASP A 128 -12.71 -17.11 1.84
CA ASP A 128 -12.87 -18.54 1.67
C ASP A 128 -12.15 -19.30 2.80
N PRO A 129 -12.72 -20.40 3.31
CA PRO A 129 -12.03 -21.27 4.26
C PRO A 129 -10.69 -21.75 3.69
N GLY A 130 -9.69 -21.93 4.54
CA GLY A 130 -8.39 -22.44 4.12
C GLY A 130 -7.36 -21.36 3.81
N TRP A 131 -7.59 -20.13 4.28
CA TRP A 131 -6.65 -19.03 4.17
C TRP A 131 -6.24 -18.47 5.53
N THR A 132 -4.95 -18.19 5.69
CA THR A 132 -4.36 -17.56 6.88
C THR A 132 -3.92 -16.13 6.56
N LYS A 133 -4.26 -15.21 7.44
CA LYS A 133 -3.82 -13.81 7.37
C LYS A 133 -2.38 -13.68 7.87
N LEU A 134 -1.46 -13.24 7.02
CA LEU A 134 -0.10 -12.87 7.44
C LEU A 134 -0.02 -11.42 7.91
N THR A 135 -0.66 -10.52 7.18
CA THR A 135 -0.82 -9.10 7.52
C THR A 135 -2.23 -8.67 7.12
N GLU A 136 -2.58 -7.41 7.39
CA GLU A 136 -3.87 -6.86 6.95
C GLU A 136 -4.11 -7.03 5.45
N ASN A 137 -3.04 -7.00 4.66
CA ASN A 137 -3.12 -6.99 3.21
C ASN A 137 -2.68 -8.31 2.56
N ILE A 138 -2.11 -9.26 3.30
CA ILE A 138 -1.58 -10.52 2.73
C ILE A 138 -2.25 -11.74 3.34
N LEU A 139 -2.83 -12.55 2.47
CA LEU A 139 -3.33 -13.89 2.82
C LEU A 139 -2.51 -14.95 2.10
N VAL A 140 -2.35 -16.07 2.75
CA VAL A 140 -1.75 -17.29 2.19
C VAL A 140 -2.63 -18.48 2.51
N PRO A 141 -2.58 -19.57 1.73
CA PRO A 141 -3.26 -20.81 2.09
C PRO A 141 -2.80 -21.34 3.43
N ASP A 142 -3.69 -22.00 4.14
CA ASP A 142 -3.35 -22.78 5.32
C ASP A 142 -2.34 -23.88 4.97
N PRO A 143 -1.45 -24.24 5.90
CA PRO A 143 -0.47 -25.28 5.68
C PRO A 143 -1.10 -26.67 5.47
#